data_8fc0356bfe2f85cab713a427e5be59e5
#
_entry.id   8fc0356bfe2f85cab713a427e5be59e5
#
_cell.length_a   1.000
_cell.length_b   1.000
_cell.length_c   1.000
_cell.angle_alpha   90.00
_cell.angle_beta   90.00
_cell.angle_gamma   90.00
#
_symmetry.space_group_name_H-M   'P 1'
#
loop_
_entity.id
_entity.type
_entity.pdbx_description
1 polymer ?
#
loop_
_entity_poly.entity_id
_entity_poly.type
_entity_poly.pdbx_seq_one_letter_code
_entity_poly.pdbx_strand_id
1 'polypeptide(L)'
;MSGAGTWSGSRVPAWRQEARRRVVAAYFPPEEQVALYAALGMPVPSSDELAEVREDVLTYKSQLSRGRDARFKVSVISGYHFTCALTGYRLIAAKSSYVPLEAAHIHAHARKGPDSPENGLALTPTAHDLFDAGLWTIDDNLRIQVAHSDISESILPGGSHFKLSDLHGQPLSFNPSATLRPDPAHLAWHRREVFGWA
;
A
#
# COMPACT_ATOMS: atom_id res chain seq x y z
N MET A 1 -5.73 -43.29 -39.28
CA MET A 1 -6.86 -43.24 -38.33
C MET A 1 -6.51 -42.27 -37.25
N SER A 2 -7.05 -41.05 -37.38
CA SER A 2 -6.75 -39.94 -36.51
C SER A 2 -7.71 -39.96 -35.31
N GLY A 3 -7.18 -40.11 -34.10
CA GLY A 3 -7.92 -39.97 -32.87
C GLY A 3 -7.80 -38.54 -32.37
N ALA A 4 -8.82 -37.72 -32.64
CA ALA A 4 -8.96 -36.40 -32.02
C ALA A 4 -9.38 -36.58 -30.57
N GLY A 5 -8.45 -36.40 -29.63
CA GLY A 5 -8.74 -36.33 -28.22
C GLY A 5 -9.51 -35.05 -27.92
N THR A 6 -10.80 -35.18 -27.63
CA THR A 6 -11.65 -34.11 -27.11
C THR A 6 -11.18 -33.73 -25.72
N TRP A 7 -10.64 -32.54 -25.59
CA TRP A 7 -10.41 -31.90 -24.27
C TRP A 7 -11.76 -31.68 -23.60
N SER A 8 -12.10 -32.55 -22.63
CA SER A 8 -13.22 -32.29 -21.74
C SER A 8 -12.83 -31.15 -20.82
N GLY A 9 -13.52 -30.00 -20.98
CA GLY A 9 -13.28 -28.81 -20.19
C GLY A 9 -13.28 -29.13 -18.70
N SER A 10 -12.14 -28.93 -18.04
CA SER A 10 -12.01 -29.15 -16.61
C SER A 10 -12.95 -28.19 -15.87
N ARG A 11 -13.98 -28.73 -15.21
CA ARG A 11 -14.87 -27.93 -14.36
C ARG A 11 -14.01 -27.21 -13.33
N VAL A 12 -14.12 -25.89 -13.29
CA VAL A 12 -13.44 -25.08 -12.28
C VAL A 12 -13.90 -25.58 -10.90
N PRO A 13 -13.01 -25.97 -9.99
CA PRO A 13 -13.37 -26.47 -8.69
C PRO A 13 -14.30 -25.51 -7.94
N ALA A 14 -15.29 -26.05 -7.19
CA ALA A 14 -16.29 -25.25 -6.49
C ALA A 14 -15.68 -24.18 -5.56
N TRP A 15 -14.58 -24.50 -4.87
CA TRP A 15 -13.87 -23.55 -4.02
C TRP A 15 -13.30 -22.34 -4.79
N ARG A 16 -12.87 -22.53 -6.06
CA ARG A 16 -12.41 -21.42 -6.91
C ARG A 16 -13.54 -20.51 -7.34
N GLN A 17 -14.72 -21.08 -7.59
CA GLN A 17 -15.90 -20.28 -7.91
C GLN A 17 -16.32 -19.45 -6.71
N GLU A 18 -16.33 -20.05 -5.53
CA GLU A 18 -16.66 -19.37 -4.28
C GLU A 18 -15.63 -18.26 -3.95
N ALA A 19 -14.34 -18.54 -4.10
CA ALA A 19 -13.30 -17.52 -3.91
C ALA A 19 -13.49 -16.33 -4.87
N ARG A 20 -13.82 -16.58 -6.14
CA ARG A 20 -14.11 -15.53 -7.13
C ARG A 20 -15.35 -14.72 -6.76
N ARG A 21 -16.43 -15.37 -6.31
CA ARG A 21 -17.65 -14.67 -5.84
C ARG A 21 -17.34 -13.73 -4.70
N ARG A 22 -16.60 -14.18 -3.70
CA ARG A 22 -16.18 -13.36 -2.56
C ARG A 22 -15.33 -12.16 -2.98
N VAL A 23 -14.40 -12.35 -3.91
CA VAL A 23 -13.58 -11.26 -4.46
C VAL A 23 -14.46 -10.25 -5.20
N VAL A 24 -15.35 -10.69 -6.09
CA VAL A 24 -16.25 -9.79 -6.82
C VAL A 24 -17.14 -9.01 -5.86
N ALA A 25 -17.77 -9.69 -4.89
CA ALA A 25 -18.64 -9.04 -3.91
C ALA A 25 -17.91 -8.07 -2.98
N ALA A 26 -16.65 -8.35 -2.64
CA ALA A 26 -15.84 -7.54 -1.72
C ALA A 26 -15.25 -6.28 -2.37
N TYR A 27 -14.92 -6.34 -3.66
CA TYR A 27 -14.06 -5.33 -4.30
C TYR A 27 -14.73 -4.53 -5.41
N PHE A 28 -15.93 -4.91 -5.86
CA PHE A 28 -16.63 -4.22 -6.94
C PHE A 28 -18.00 -3.72 -6.48
N PRO A 29 -18.41 -2.50 -6.86
CA PRO A 29 -19.71 -1.98 -6.51
C PRO A 29 -20.83 -2.81 -7.18
N PRO A 30 -22.04 -2.89 -6.59
CA PRO A 30 -23.13 -3.76 -7.07
C PRO A 30 -23.48 -3.59 -8.55
N GLU A 31 -23.38 -2.38 -9.07
CA GLU A 31 -23.66 -2.02 -10.46
C GLU A 31 -22.67 -2.64 -11.44
N GLU A 32 -21.44 -2.92 -11.02
CA GLU A 32 -20.38 -3.52 -11.85
C GLU A 32 -20.35 -5.05 -11.73
N GLN A 33 -20.90 -5.60 -10.66
CA GLN A 33 -20.79 -7.05 -10.36
C GLN A 33 -21.41 -7.91 -11.44
N VAL A 34 -22.59 -7.54 -11.96
CA VAL A 34 -23.31 -8.31 -12.98
C VAL A 34 -22.48 -8.43 -14.26
N ALA A 35 -21.92 -7.33 -14.73
CA ALA A 35 -21.06 -7.30 -15.91
C ALA A 35 -19.77 -8.12 -15.70
N LEU A 36 -19.22 -8.08 -14.49
CA LEU A 36 -18.01 -8.80 -14.13
C LEU A 36 -18.25 -10.32 -14.04
N TYR A 37 -19.38 -10.76 -13.46
CA TYR A 37 -19.76 -12.18 -13.45
C TYR A 37 -19.89 -12.72 -14.88
N ALA A 38 -20.54 -11.94 -15.77
CA ALA A 38 -20.68 -12.30 -17.18
C ALA A 38 -19.31 -12.39 -17.89
N ALA A 39 -18.43 -11.41 -17.67
CA ALA A 39 -17.08 -11.39 -18.25
C ALA A 39 -16.20 -12.55 -17.76
N LEU A 40 -16.39 -13.00 -16.52
CA LEU A 40 -15.67 -14.13 -15.93
C LEU A 40 -16.30 -15.49 -16.29
N GLY A 41 -17.39 -15.53 -17.08
CA GLY A 41 -18.12 -16.74 -17.41
C GLY A 41 -18.74 -17.42 -16.18
N MET A 42 -19.12 -16.64 -15.17
CA MET A 42 -19.71 -17.11 -13.92
C MET A 42 -21.23 -16.90 -13.94
N PRO A 43 -22.02 -17.80 -13.35
CA PRO A 43 -23.46 -17.56 -13.18
C PRO A 43 -23.66 -16.32 -12.32
N VAL A 44 -24.51 -15.41 -12.79
CA VAL A 44 -24.93 -14.22 -12.03
C VAL A 44 -25.76 -14.70 -10.84
N PRO A 45 -25.42 -14.34 -9.58
CA PRO A 45 -26.20 -14.75 -8.41
C PRO A 45 -27.62 -14.18 -8.45
N SER A 46 -28.59 -14.91 -7.88
CA SER A 46 -29.95 -14.42 -7.69
C SER A 46 -30.01 -13.25 -6.70
N SER A 47 -31.12 -12.51 -6.68
CA SER A 47 -31.34 -11.41 -5.74
C SER A 47 -31.22 -11.81 -4.28
N ASP A 48 -31.62 -13.03 -3.95
CA ASP A 48 -31.57 -13.57 -2.59
C ASP A 48 -30.14 -13.98 -2.19
N GLU A 49 -29.40 -14.61 -3.10
CA GLU A 49 -27.96 -14.89 -2.91
C GLU A 49 -27.14 -13.59 -2.80
N LEU A 50 -27.50 -12.53 -3.53
CA LEU A 50 -26.89 -11.20 -3.41
C LEU A 50 -27.27 -10.50 -2.09
N ALA A 51 -28.44 -10.78 -1.51
CA ALA A 51 -28.86 -10.26 -0.22
C ALA A 51 -28.11 -10.94 0.94
N GLU A 52 -27.93 -12.26 0.88
CA GLU A 52 -27.15 -13.04 1.85
C GLU A 52 -25.67 -12.64 1.82
N VAL A 53 -25.11 -12.47 0.63
CA VAL A 53 -23.75 -11.93 0.44
C VAL A 53 -23.63 -10.47 0.94
N ARG A 54 -24.71 -9.67 0.89
CA ARG A 54 -24.74 -8.31 1.43
C ARG A 54 -24.67 -8.29 2.97
N GLU A 55 -25.27 -9.21 3.66
CA GLU A 55 -25.23 -9.29 5.12
C GLU A 55 -23.85 -9.75 5.59
N ASP A 56 -23.27 -10.74 4.91
CA ASP A 56 -21.87 -11.12 5.06
C ASP A 56 -20.91 -9.96 4.74
N VAL A 57 -21.18 -9.16 3.70
CA VAL A 57 -20.41 -7.97 3.31
C VAL A 57 -20.54 -6.84 4.33
N LEU A 58 -21.66 -6.69 5.03
CA LEU A 58 -21.79 -5.70 6.11
C LEU A 58 -21.01 -6.11 7.35
N THR A 59 -20.98 -7.40 7.66
CA THR A 59 -20.10 -7.99 8.68
C THR A 59 -18.63 -7.93 8.24
N TYR A 60 -18.37 -8.06 6.94
CA TYR A 60 -17.05 -7.93 6.31
C TYR A 60 -16.60 -6.47 6.13
N LYS A 61 -17.50 -5.49 6.14
CA LYS A 61 -17.12 -4.04 6.05
C LYS A 61 -16.29 -3.57 7.23
N SER A 62 -16.46 -4.14 8.41
CA SER A 62 -15.53 -3.92 9.53
C SER A 62 -14.16 -4.59 9.33
N GLN A 63 -14.10 -5.61 8.45
CA GLN A 63 -12.85 -6.22 7.99
C GLN A 63 -12.33 -5.57 6.70
N LEU A 64 -13.16 -4.82 5.96
CA LEU A 64 -12.80 -4.12 4.70
C LEU A 64 -11.95 -2.86 4.92
N SER A 65 -11.96 -2.25 6.10
CA SER A 65 -10.92 -1.29 6.45
C SER A 65 -9.55 -1.97 6.37
N ARG A 66 -9.43 -3.15 7.00
CA ARG A 66 -8.20 -3.98 6.92
C ARG A 66 -7.82 -4.40 5.50
N GLY A 67 -8.80 -4.64 4.62
CA GLY A 67 -8.54 -5.02 3.21
C GLY A 67 -8.09 -3.86 2.33
N ARG A 68 -8.57 -2.64 2.59
CA ARG A 68 -8.09 -1.40 1.93
C ARG A 68 -6.68 -1.07 2.36
N ASP A 69 -6.43 -1.10 3.67
CA ASP A 69 -5.10 -0.91 4.25
C ASP A 69 -4.10 -1.93 3.69
N ALA A 70 -4.52 -3.19 3.52
CA ALA A 70 -3.66 -4.22 2.93
C ALA A 70 -3.32 -3.94 1.46
N ARG A 71 -4.28 -3.45 0.65
CA ARG A 71 -4.02 -3.09 -0.77
C ARG A 71 -3.11 -1.88 -0.89
N PHE A 72 -3.39 -0.83 -0.14
CA PHE A 72 -2.54 0.35 -0.08
C PHE A 72 -1.11 -0.05 0.30
N LYS A 73 -0.95 -0.81 1.39
CA LYS A 73 0.33 -1.31 1.85
C LYS A 73 1.08 -2.11 0.77
N VAL A 74 0.41 -3.08 0.14
CA VAL A 74 1.02 -3.90 -0.93
C VAL A 74 1.41 -3.03 -2.13
N SER A 75 0.53 -2.13 -2.58
CA SER A 75 0.79 -1.27 -3.74
C SER A 75 1.96 -0.32 -3.49
N VAL A 76 2.01 0.32 -2.32
CA VAL A 76 3.10 1.22 -1.95
C VAL A 76 4.41 0.44 -1.83
N ILE A 77 4.48 -0.60 -1.01
CA ILE A 77 5.74 -1.33 -0.78
C ILE A 77 6.28 -1.96 -2.05
N SER A 78 5.42 -2.55 -2.90
CA SER A 78 5.84 -3.09 -4.19
C SER A 78 6.25 -2.00 -5.18
N GLY A 79 5.53 -0.87 -5.21
CA GLY A 79 5.86 0.28 -6.05
C GLY A 79 7.22 0.90 -5.72
N TYR A 80 7.65 0.87 -4.46
CA TYR A 80 9.01 1.24 -4.01
C TYR A 80 10.01 0.08 -4.12
N HIS A 81 9.61 -1.04 -4.70
CA HIS A 81 10.45 -2.21 -4.88
C HIS A 81 11.10 -2.71 -3.58
N PHE A 82 10.30 -2.72 -2.49
CA PHE A 82 10.71 -3.16 -1.14
C PHE A 82 11.91 -2.38 -0.57
N THR A 83 11.99 -1.09 -0.84
CA THR A 83 13.08 -0.21 -0.42
C THR A 83 12.53 0.96 0.40
N CYS A 84 13.10 1.25 1.55
CA CYS A 84 12.76 2.43 2.36
C CYS A 84 13.10 3.71 1.61
N ALA A 85 12.13 4.59 1.42
CA ALA A 85 12.31 5.83 0.68
C ALA A 85 13.25 6.83 1.39
N LEU A 86 13.32 6.81 2.73
CA LEU A 86 14.20 7.67 3.48
C LEU A 86 15.65 7.16 3.47
N THR A 87 15.86 5.88 3.82
CA THR A 87 17.19 5.35 4.13
C THR A 87 17.82 4.51 3.03
N GLY A 88 17.04 4.14 2.00
CA GLY A 88 17.46 3.16 0.99
C GLY A 88 17.55 1.72 1.53
N TYR A 89 17.18 1.49 2.81
CA TYR A 89 17.23 0.15 3.40
C TYR A 89 16.29 -0.82 2.72
N ARG A 90 16.80 -1.99 2.39
CA ARG A 90 16.06 -3.09 1.76
C ARG A 90 16.45 -4.41 2.39
N LEU A 91 15.48 -5.17 2.88
CA LEU A 91 15.67 -6.52 3.39
C LEU A 91 14.79 -7.50 2.60
N ILE A 92 15.38 -8.53 2.07
CA ILE A 92 14.68 -9.67 1.48
C ILE A 92 15.11 -10.93 2.22
N ALA A 93 14.19 -11.55 2.95
CA ALA A 93 14.42 -12.77 3.67
C ALA A 93 14.03 -13.97 2.77
N ALA A 94 14.99 -14.81 2.41
CA ALA A 94 14.78 -15.94 1.49
C ALA A 94 13.75 -16.98 1.97
N LYS A 95 13.50 -17.07 3.29
CA LYS A 95 12.62 -18.06 3.92
C LYS A 95 11.44 -17.45 4.71
N SER A 96 11.20 -16.16 4.57
CA SER A 96 10.16 -15.44 5.31
C SER A 96 9.47 -14.43 4.40
N SER A 97 8.16 -14.28 4.57
CA SER A 97 7.38 -13.19 3.95
C SER A 97 7.51 -11.86 4.72
N TYR A 98 8.38 -11.80 5.73
CA TYR A 98 8.55 -10.61 6.54
C TYR A 98 9.21 -9.49 5.72
N VAL A 99 8.56 -8.32 5.72
CA VAL A 99 9.04 -7.09 5.10
C VAL A 99 9.09 -6.02 6.19
N PRO A 100 10.27 -5.48 6.56
CA PRO A 100 10.41 -4.48 7.63
C PRO A 100 10.06 -3.08 7.14
N LEU A 101 8.98 -2.95 6.37
CA LEU A 101 8.50 -1.69 5.83
C LEU A 101 7.01 -1.53 6.08
N GLU A 102 6.63 -0.28 6.25
CA GLU A 102 5.26 0.20 6.37
C GLU A 102 4.93 1.12 5.21
N ALA A 103 3.65 1.22 4.88
CA ALA A 103 3.15 2.20 3.93
C ALA A 103 2.65 3.41 4.71
N ALA A 104 3.44 4.47 4.75
CA ALA A 104 3.09 5.73 5.37
C ALA A 104 2.22 6.57 4.43
N HIS A 105 1.08 7.10 4.92
CA HIS A 105 0.32 8.09 4.17
C HIS A 105 1.01 9.45 4.24
N ILE A 106 1.24 10.09 3.09
CA ILE A 106 1.80 11.44 3.01
C ILE A 106 0.75 12.47 3.46
N HIS A 107 -0.42 12.42 2.87
CA HIS A 107 -1.62 13.12 3.35
C HIS A 107 -2.38 12.14 4.24
N ALA A 108 -2.36 12.40 5.54
CA ALA A 108 -2.86 11.50 6.55
C ALA A 108 -4.31 11.04 6.28
N HIS A 109 -4.56 9.73 6.34
CA HIS A 109 -5.89 9.15 6.15
C HIS A 109 -6.93 9.75 7.11
N ALA A 110 -6.56 10.00 8.37
CA ALA A 110 -7.41 10.67 9.37
C ALA A 110 -7.83 12.10 8.98
N ARG A 111 -7.12 12.73 8.05
CA ARG A 111 -7.41 14.05 7.47
C ARG A 111 -7.97 13.95 6.05
N LYS A 112 -8.58 12.80 5.69
CA LYS A 112 -9.19 12.50 4.38
C LYS A 112 -8.20 12.31 3.24
N GLY A 113 -6.94 11.96 3.52
CA GLY A 113 -5.99 11.53 2.52
C GLY A 113 -6.47 10.25 1.82
N PRO A 114 -6.33 10.14 0.49
CA PRO A 114 -6.78 8.99 -0.27
C PRO A 114 -5.86 7.78 -0.07
N ASP A 115 -6.39 6.56 -0.26
CA ASP A 115 -5.62 5.30 -0.29
C ASP A 115 -5.01 5.06 -1.69
N SER A 116 -4.67 6.10 -2.43
CA SER A 116 -3.93 5.99 -3.69
C SER A 116 -2.45 5.72 -3.41
N PRO A 117 -1.78 4.86 -4.19
CA PRO A 117 -0.36 4.56 -3.98
C PRO A 117 0.54 5.79 -4.01
N GLU A 118 0.19 6.81 -4.82
CA GLU A 118 0.91 8.09 -4.92
C GLU A 118 0.82 8.94 -3.65
N ASN A 119 -0.13 8.62 -2.75
CA ASN A 119 -0.22 9.17 -1.40
C ASN A 119 0.57 8.35 -0.38
N GLY A 120 1.49 7.49 -0.82
CA GLY A 120 2.22 6.57 0.04
C GLY A 120 3.73 6.65 -0.09
N LEU A 121 4.42 6.42 1.03
CA LEU A 121 5.85 6.18 1.12
C LEU A 121 6.11 4.81 1.73
N ALA A 122 7.03 4.03 1.17
CA ALA A 122 7.53 2.82 1.83
C ALA A 122 8.64 3.22 2.82
N LEU A 123 8.40 3.05 4.11
CA LEU A 123 9.30 3.48 5.17
C LEU A 123 9.58 2.34 6.16
N THR A 124 10.75 2.34 6.79
CA THR A 124 10.95 1.57 8.02
C THR A 124 10.10 2.17 9.15
N PRO A 125 9.70 1.41 10.19
CA PRO A 125 8.89 1.93 11.29
C PRO A 125 9.44 3.22 11.90
N THR A 126 10.74 3.26 12.20
CA THR A 126 11.37 4.48 12.73
C THR A 126 11.26 5.68 11.77
N ALA A 127 11.49 5.44 10.47
CA ALA A 127 11.36 6.52 9.47
C ALA A 127 9.91 7.02 9.34
N HIS A 128 8.93 6.13 9.50
CA HIS A 128 7.51 6.44 9.50
C HIS A 128 7.12 7.30 10.71
N ASP A 129 7.49 6.85 11.91
CA ASP A 129 7.22 7.61 13.15
C ASP A 129 7.80 9.03 13.10
N LEU A 130 9.03 9.18 12.61
CA LEU A 130 9.67 10.49 12.45
C LEU A 130 8.99 11.36 11.38
N PHE A 131 8.41 10.75 10.33
CA PHE A 131 7.64 11.45 9.31
C PHE A 131 6.31 11.97 9.86
N ASP A 132 5.56 11.12 10.54
CA ASP A 132 4.28 11.47 11.16
C ASP A 132 4.45 12.51 12.27
N ALA A 133 5.59 12.51 12.96
CA ALA A 133 5.95 13.53 13.95
C ALA A 133 6.39 14.87 13.33
N GLY A 134 6.48 14.98 12.00
CA GLY A 134 6.90 16.22 11.32
C GLY A 134 8.40 16.53 11.43
N LEU A 135 9.23 15.57 11.84
CA LEU A 135 10.67 15.80 12.00
C LEU A 135 11.42 15.79 10.67
N TRP A 136 10.80 15.27 9.62
CA TRP A 136 11.29 15.37 8.25
C TRP A 136 10.13 15.38 7.24
N THR A 137 10.43 15.92 6.06
CA THR A 137 9.51 15.96 4.93
C THR A 137 10.28 15.88 3.61
N ILE A 138 9.58 16.10 2.49
CA ILE A 138 10.14 16.03 1.13
C ILE A 138 9.80 17.31 0.38
N ASP A 139 10.78 17.92 -0.27
CA ASP A 139 10.57 19.10 -1.10
C ASP A 139 10.08 18.75 -2.53
N ASP A 140 9.86 19.79 -3.35
CA ASP A 140 9.37 19.63 -4.72
C ASP A 140 10.38 18.97 -5.67
N ASN A 141 11.66 18.90 -5.27
CA ASN A 141 12.74 18.23 -6.00
C ASN A 141 13.00 16.81 -5.47
N LEU A 142 12.08 16.26 -4.68
CA LEU A 142 12.20 14.96 -4.02
C LEU A 142 13.45 14.85 -3.13
N ARG A 143 13.81 15.95 -2.44
CA ARG A 143 14.89 15.98 -1.45
C ARG A 143 14.31 16.01 -0.04
N ILE A 144 15.02 15.36 0.85
CA ILE A 144 14.68 15.25 2.27
C ILE A 144 14.93 16.61 2.94
N GLN A 145 13.94 17.11 3.67
CA GLN A 145 14.03 18.30 4.52
C GLN A 145 13.87 17.86 5.97
N VAL A 146 14.78 18.27 6.85
CA VAL A 146 14.79 17.89 8.28
C VAL A 146 14.58 19.13 9.15
N ALA A 147 13.77 19.00 10.20
CA ALA A 147 13.50 20.05 11.18
C ALA A 147 14.68 20.21 12.15
N HIS A 148 15.78 20.81 11.71
CA HIS A 148 17.03 20.91 12.47
C HIS A 148 16.93 21.65 13.80
N SER A 149 16.00 22.62 13.93
CA SER A 149 15.84 23.39 15.16
C SER A 149 15.34 22.57 16.34
N ASP A 150 14.67 21.45 16.08
CA ASP A 150 13.88 20.75 17.06
C ASP A 150 14.42 19.36 17.42
N ILE A 151 15.54 18.97 16.82
CA ILE A 151 16.17 17.68 17.06
C ILE A 151 17.58 17.78 17.60
N SER A 152 17.88 16.91 18.57
CA SER A 152 19.23 16.61 19.04
C SER A 152 19.49 15.14 18.89
N GLU A 153 20.41 14.76 18.02
CA GLU A 153 20.72 13.35 17.72
C GLU A 153 22.11 12.97 18.21
N SER A 154 22.20 11.82 18.85
CA SER A 154 23.47 11.21 19.20
C SER A 154 23.45 9.72 18.92
N ILE A 155 24.58 9.18 18.45
CA ILE A 155 24.80 7.75 18.30
C ILE A 155 25.92 7.37 19.27
N LEU A 156 25.71 6.37 20.13
CA LEU A 156 26.71 5.87 21.02
C LEU A 156 27.88 5.25 20.23
N PRO A 157 29.13 5.29 20.75
CA PRO A 157 30.27 4.66 20.10
C PRO A 157 29.99 3.19 19.76
N GLY A 158 30.21 2.80 18.51
CA GLY A 158 29.90 1.46 18.00
C GLY A 158 28.45 1.23 17.58
N GLY A 159 27.58 2.22 17.73
CA GLY A 159 26.22 2.16 17.20
C GLY A 159 26.20 2.22 15.66
N SER A 160 25.20 1.58 15.05
CA SER A 160 25.03 1.48 13.57
C SER A 160 23.66 1.97 13.13
N HIS A 161 23.29 3.19 13.51
CA HIS A 161 22.04 3.79 13.07
C HIS A 161 22.32 4.98 12.16
N PHE A 162 21.35 5.37 11.30
CA PHE A 162 21.44 6.62 10.55
C PHE A 162 21.13 7.80 11.47
N LYS A 163 21.74 8.95 11.21
CA LYS A 163 21.25 10.22 11.75
C LYS A 163 20.32 10.88 10.76
N LEU A 164 19.15 11.31 11.24
CA LEU A 164 18.19 12.00 10.40
C LEU A 164 18.79 13.31 9.85
N SER A 165 19.54 14.04 10.68
CA SER A 165 20.21 15.28 10.31
C SER A 165 21.15 15.14 9.11
N ASP A 166 21.85 14.00 8.98
CA ASP A 166 22.78 13.74 7.87
C ASP A 166 22.06 13.56 6.51
N LEU A 167 20.75 13.32 6.54
CA LEU A 167 19.94 13.12 5.34
C LEU A 167 19.39 14.43 4.76
N HIS A 168 19.51 15.55 5.46
CA HIS A 168 19.00 16.83 4.96
C HIS A 168 19.61 17.19 3.60
N GLY A 169 18.75 17.57 2.65
CA GLY A 169 19.13 17.91 1.28
C GLY A 169 19.49 16.71 0.40
N GLN A 170 19.59 15.50 0.96
CA GLN A 170 19.81 14.29 0.17
C GLN A 170 18.56 13.94 -0.67
N PRO A 171 18.72 13.36 -1.86
CA PRO A 171 17.59 12.87 -2.63
C PRO A 171 16.89 11.73 -1.91
N LEU A 172 15.57 11.63 -2.09
CA LEU A 172 14.82 10.47 -1.64
C LEU A 172 15.37 9.20 -2.28
N SER A 173 15.46 8.13 -1.51
CA SER A 173 16.03 6.86 -1.98
C SER A 173 15.03 6.08 -2.79
N PHE A 174 15.22 6.01 -4.10
CA PHE A 174 14.44 5.15 -4.99
C PHE A 174 15.27 3.98 -5.50
N ASN A 175 14.72 2.78 -5.37
CA ASN A 175 15.27 1.65 -6.11
C ASN A 175 15.19 1.96 -7.62
N PRO A 176 16.23 1.67 -8.43
CA PRO A 176 16.18 1.90 -9.89
C PRO A 176 14.97 1.27 -10.59
N SER A 177 14.46 0.16 -10.04
CA SER A 177 13.25 -0.52 -10.55
C SER A 177 11.94 0.03 -9.99
N ALA A 178 11.97 1.03 -9.09
CA ALA A 178 10.76 1.59 -8.51
C ALA A 178 9.99 2.41 -9.54
N THR A 179 8.69 2.11 -9.67
CA THR A 179 7.78 2.76 -10.63
C THR A 179 6.91 3.82 -9.97
N LEU A 180 6.72 3.74 -8.66
CA LEU A 180 5.88 4.66 -7.90
C LEU A 180 6.66 5.93 -7.54
N ARG A 181 5.98 7.07 -7.64
CA ARG A 181 6.47 8.38 -7.15
C ARG A 181 5.36 9.05 -6.35
N PRO A 182 5.70 9.76 -5.26
CA PRO A 182 4.73 10.51 -4.48
C PRO A 182 4.15 11.67 -5.29
N ASP A 183 2.85 11.92 -5.11
CA ASP A 183 2.18 13.06 -5.73
C ASP A 183 2.63 14.38 -5.07
N PRO A 184 3.06 15.38 -5.86
CA PRO A 184 3.48 16.69 -5.32
C PRO A 184 2.42 17.38 -4.46
N ALA A 185 1.12 17.18 -4.74
CA ALA A 185 0.05 17.79 -3.95
C ALA A 185 0.00 17.21 -2.53
N HIS A 186 0.24 15.91 -2.35
CA HIS A 186 0.31 15.29 -1.03
C HIS A 186 1.58 15.72 -0.28
N LEU A 187 2.72 15.83 -0.97
CA LEU A 187 3.95 16.36 -0.37
C LEU A 187 3.76 17.82 0.11
N ALA A 188 3.12 18.67 -0.69
CA ALA A 188 2.80 20.04 -0.30
C ALA A 188 1.87 20.09 0.91
N TRP A 189 0.89 19.17 0.99
CA TRP A 189 0.00 19.06 2.15
C TRP A 189 0.80 18.71 3.42
N HIS A 190 1.68 17.69 3.36
CA HIS A 190 2.49 17.28 4.51
C HIS A 190 3.40 18.41 5.00
N ARG A 191 4.06 19.12 4.08
CA ARG A 191 4.91 20.26 4.43
C ARG A 191 4.13 21.35 5.18
N ARG A 192 2.89 21.61 4.79
CA ARG A 192 2.07 22.66 5.39
C ARG A 192 1.41 22.23 6.70
N GLU A 193 0.88 21.01 6.75
CA GLU A 193 -0.01 20.58 7.84
C GLU A 193 0.71 19.76 8.92
N VAL A 194 1.88 19.22 8.64
CA VAL A 194 2.64 18.36 9.57
C VAL A 194 4.00 18.96 9.85
N PHE A 195 4.84 19.14 8.84
CA PHE A 195 6.21 19.64 8.99
C PHE A 195 6.30 21.09 9.42
N GLY A 196 5.38 21.95 9.01
CA GLY A 196 5.37 23.38 9.35
C GLY A 196 5.05 23.71 10.81
N TRP A 197 4.75 22.69 11.63
CA TRP A 197 4.42 22.83 13.06
C TRP A 197 5.53 22.28 13.98
N ALA A 198 6.62 21.75 13.40
CA ALA A 198 7.77 21.23 14.14
C ALA A 198 8.86 22.30 14.32
#